data_c18d957f6830d2bbef187c8ff39b2dc6
#
_entry.id   c18d957f6830d2bbef187c8ff39b2dc6
#
_cell.length_a   1.000
_cell.length_b   1.000
_cell.length_c   1.000
_cell.angle_alpha   90.00
_cell.angle_beta   90.00
_cell.angle_gamma   90.00
#
_symmetry.space_group_name_H-M   'P 1'
#
loop_
_entity.id
_entity.type
_entity.pdbx_description
1 polymer ?
#
loop_
_entity_poly.entity_id
_entity_poly.type
_entity_poly.pdbx_seq_one_letter_code
_entity_poly.pdbx_strand_id
1 'polypeptide(L)'
;DRAWMQFAERSAVGESAEWRDAVAQYMALYTAETLGAARPGREAAAAQLAIVNERLGLSLTPEAIALPGSEFRHAQILAYDDRPLAQILYLDPEGRPLALCIFASGAAQASIASERRYALDIAFWSNGRHAAMLIGHLPAGDIRGLAENVSRRIAA
;
A
#
# COMPACT_ATOMS: atom_id res chain seq x y z
N ASP A 1 7.67 -22.36 -23.46
CA ASP A 1 6.96 -23.52 -22.97
C ASP A 1 5.82 -23.13 -22.03
N ARG A 2 4.64 -23.64 -22.34
CA ARG A 2 3.41 -23.31 -21.59
C ARG A 2 3.46 -23.72 -20.11
N ALA A 3 4.07 -24.87 -19.82
CA ALA A 3 4.17 -25.36 -18.44
C ALA A 3 5.01 -24.44 -17.56
N TRP A 4 6.10 -23.92 -18.10
CA TRP A 4 6.95 -22.96 -17.41
C TRP A 4 6.21 -21.65 -17.18
N MET A 5 5.50 -21.15 -18.19
CA MET A 5 4.74 -19.90 -18.09
C MET A 5 3.63 -20.01 -17.04
N GLN A 6 2.90 -21.14 -17.03
CA GLN A 6 1.87 -21.38 -16.02
C GLN A 6 2.44 -21.44 -14.61
N PHE A 7 3.60 -22.06 -14.45
CA PHE A 7 4.27 -22.12 -13.14
C PHE A 7 4.68 -20.72 -12.67
N ALA A 8 5.27 -19.91 -13.56
CA ALA A 8 5.69 -18.55 -13.24
C ALA A 8 4.48 -17.66 -12.85
N GLU A 9 3.37 -17.79 -13.58
CA GLU A 9 2.13 -17.05 -13.27
C GLU A 9 1.57 -17.43 -11.90
N ARG A 10 1.51 -18.71 -11.60
CA ARG A 10 1.03 -19.20 -10.29
C ARG A 10 1.91 -18.72 -9.15
N SER A 11 3.23 -18.73 -9.35
CA SER A 11 4.18 -18.26 -8.35
C SER A 11 4.02 -16.76 -8.08
N ALA A 12 3.84 -15.95 -9.13
CA ALA A 12 3.61 -14.51 -9.01
C ALA A 12 2.29 -14.20 -8.29
N VAL A 13 1.22 -14.93 -8.62
CA VAL A 13 -0.08 -14.77 -7.95
C VAL A 13 0.01 -15.16 -6.48
N GLY A 14 0.67 -16.28 -6.16
CA GLY A 14 0.87 -16.72 -4.79
C GLY A 14 1.67 -15.72 -3.98
N GLU A 15 2.76 -15.19 -4.57
CA GLU A 15 3.57 -14.15 -3.94
C GLU A 15 2.75 -12.90 -3.64
N SER A 16 1.93 -12.44 -4.58
CA SER A 16 1.06 -11.27 -4.39
C SER A 16 0.07 -11.47 -3.25
N ALA A 17 -0.55 -12.64 -3.16
CA ALA A 17 -1.48 -12.95 -2.08
C ALA A 17 -0.76 -13.03 -0.73
N GLU A 18 0.43 -13.60 -0.70
CA GLU A 18 1.21 -13.75 0.53
C GLU A 18 1.63 -12.40 1.12
N TRP A 19 2.11 -11.46 0.30
CA TRP A 19 2.52 -10.18 0.83
C TRP A 19 1.31 -9.37 1.34
N ARG A 20 0.17 -9.45 0.67
CA ARG A 20 -1.04 -8.79 1.15
C ARG A 20 -1.51 -9.36 2.47
N ASP A 21 -1.41 -10.68 2.64
CA ASP A 21 -1.78 -11.33 3.89
C ASP A 21 -0.86 -10.90 5.03
N ALA A 22 0.44 -10.84 4.78
CA ALA A 22 1.42 -10.39 5.77
C ALA A 22 1.14 -8.96 6.22
N VAL A 23 0.89 -8.05 5.28
CA VAL A 23 0.54 -6.65 5.58
C VAL A 23 -0.74 -6.60 6.42
N ALA A 24 -1.76 -7.36 6.04
CA ALA A 24 -3.04 -7.36 6.75
C ALA A 24 -2.87 -7.85 8.20
N GLN A 25 -2.04 -8.84 8.45
CA GLN A 25 -1.75 -9.30 9.81
C GLN A 25 -1.14 -8.19 10.66
N TYR A 26 -0.16 -7.46 10.11
CA TYR A 26 0.45 -6.33 10.82
C TYR A 26 -0.56 -5.22 11.07
N MET A 27 -1.31 -4.85 10.04
CA MET A 27 -2.30 -3.77 10.17
C MET A 27 -3.41 -4.10 11.16
N ALA A 28 -3.76 -5.36 11.30
CA ALA A 28 -4.76 -5.79 12.29
C ALA A 28 -4.33 -5.51 13.73
N LEU A 29 -3.04 -5.36 13.97
CA LEU A 29 -2.49 -5.04 15.30
C LEU A 29 -2.37 -3.53 15.54
N TYR A 30 -2.50 -2.71 14.51
CA TYR A 30 -2.29 -1.27 14.62
C TYR A 30 -3.50 -0.58 15.23
N THR A 31 -3.21 0.43 16.05
CA THR A 31 -4.20 1.34 16.62
C THR A 31 -3.75 2.76 16.31
N ALA A 32 -4.56 3.76 16.66
CA ALA A 32 -4.17 5.15 16.51
C ALA A 32 -2.86 5.45 17.28
N GLU A 33 -2.70 4.85 18.45
CA GLU A 33 -1.50 5.01 19.27
C GLU A 33 -0.26 4.43 18.61
N THR A 34 -0.41 3.37 17.81
CA THR A 34 0.71 2.78 17.07
C THR A 34 1.36 3.79 16.13
N LEU A 35 0.55 4.66 15.53
CA LEU A 35 1.02 5.68 14.61
C LEU A 35 1.68 6.87 15.30
N GLY A 36 1.55 6.94 16.63
CA GLY A 36 2.11 8.03 17.43
C GLY A 36 1.34 9.34 17.30
N ALA A 37 1.75 10.33 18.08
CA ALA A 37 1.11 11.65 18.10
C ALA A 37 1.75 12.64 17.10
N ALA A 38 2.90 12.32 16.55
CA ALA A 38 3.62 13.22 15.66
C ALA A 38 2.85 13.44 14.35
N ARG A 39 2.76 14.71 13.95
CA ARG A 39 2.12 15.12 12.70
C ARG A 39 3.17 15.78 11.83
N PRO A 40 3.83 15.01 10.94
CA PRO A 40 4.89 15.59 10.14
C PRO A 40 4.34 16.68 9.22
N GLY A 41 5.08 17.78 9.13
CA GLY A 41 4.80 18.81 8.15
C GLY A 41 5.19 18.33 6.76
N ARG A 42 4.91 19.16 5.75
CA ARG A 42 5.15 18.84 4.35
C ARG A 42 6.61 18.45 4.08
N GLU A 43 7.54 19.17 4.67
CA GLU A 43 8.97 18.95 4.46
C GLU A 43 9.41 17.59 5.01
N ALA A 44 8.98 17.25 6.22
CA ALA A 44 9.26 15.95 6.82
C ALA A 44 8.63 14.81 6.02
N ALA A 45 7.39 14.99 5.57
CA ALA A 45 6.72 14.02 4.73
C ALA A 45 7.49 13.80 3.42
N ALA A 46 7.91 14.88 2.77
CA ALA A 46 8.70 14.79 1.53
C ALA A 46 10.03 14.05 1.76
N ALA A 47 10.69 14.29 2.89
CA ALA A 47 11.93 13.59 3.23
C ALA A 47 11.72 12.08 3.40
N GLN A 48 10.65 11.68 4.07
CA GLN A 48 10.31 10.26 4.23
C GLN A 48 10.00 9.62 2.89
N LEU A 49 9.25 10.30 2.04
CA LEU A 49 8.91 9.80 0.71
C LEU A 49 10.14 9.71 -0.21
N ALA A 50 11.11 10.59 -0.04
CA ALA A 50 12.36 10.53 -0.82
C ALA A 50 13.10 9.21 -0.58
N ILE A 51 13.12 8.71 0.64
CA ILE A 51 13.72 7.42 0.99
C ILE A 51 12.95 6.28 0.30
N VAL A 52 11.63 6.32 0.35
CA VAL A 52 10.76 5.35 -0.34
C VAL A 52 11.04 5.36 -1.84
N ASN A 53 11.07 6.53 -2.44
CA ASN A 53 11.29 6.71 -3.87
C ASN A 53 12.62 6.11 -4.33
N GLU A 54 13.69 6.36 -3.57
CA GLU A 54 15.00 5.82 -3.89
C GLU A 54 15.01 4.29 -3.86
N ARG A 55 14.39 3.70 -2.85
CA ARG A 55 14.39 2.25 -2.66
C ARG A 55 13.48 1.50 -3.63
N LEU A 56 12.38 2.11 -4.06
CA LEU A 56 11.39 1.44 -4.91
C LEU A 56 11.32 1.97 -6.34
N GLY A 57 12.12 2.98 -6.69
CA GLY A 57 12.07 3.56 -8.04
C GLY A 57 10.76 4.28 -8.30
N LEU A 58 10.27 5.03 -7.33
CA LEU A 58 9.02 5.78 -7.41
C LEU A 58 9.29 7.29 -7.39
N SER A 59 8.25 8.07 -7.64
CA SER A 59 8.29 9.54 -7.63
C SER A 59 7.14 10.11 -6.79
N LEU A 60 6.98 9.60 -5.58
CA LEU A 60 5.89 10.01 -4.69
C LEU A 60 6.16 11.40 -4.10
N THR A 61 5.10 12.19 -4.01
CA THR A 61 5.10 13.49 -3.34
C THR A 61 3.98 13.50 -2.30
N PRO A 62 4.02 14.41 -1.31
CA PRO A 62 2.89 14.55 -0.37
C PRO A 62 1.55 14.74 -1.06
N GLU A 63 1.51 15.47 -2.17
CA GLU A 63 0.28 15.67 -2.93
C GLU A 63 -0.21 14.41 -3.63
N ALA A 64 0.72 13.62 -4.17
CA ALA A 64 0.38 12.40 -4.89
C ALA A 64 -0.21 11.33 -3.97
N ILE A 65 0.27 11.25 -2.73
CA ILE A 65 -0.18 10.24 -1.77
C ILE A 65 -1.34 10.73 -0.89
N ALA A 66 -1.80 11.95 -1.07
CA ALA A 66 -2.89 12.49 -0.25
C ALA A 66 -4.17 11.68 -0.45
N LEU A 67 -4.84 11.36 0.65
CA LEU A 67 -6.13 10.68 0.65
C LEU A 67 -7.16 11.62 1.27
N PRO A 68 -8.22 12.00 0.53
CA PRO A 68 -9.23 12.94 1.04
C PRO A 68 -9.82 12.48 2.38
N GLY A 69 -9.85 13.41 3.34
CA GLY A 69 -10.39 13.14 4.66
C GLY A 69 -9.46 12.38 5.59
N SER A 70 -8.33 11.88 5.10
CA SER A 70 -7.36 11.15 5.91
C SER A 70 -6.11 11.98 6.16
N GLU A 71 -5.44 11.73 7.26
CA GLU A 71 -4.28 12.50 7.69
C GLU A 71 -3.02 11.66 7.57
N PHE A 72 -2.04 12.13 6.78
CA PHE A 72 -0.73 11.49 6.68
C PHE A 72 -0.04 11.50 8.05
N ARG A 73 0.52 10.36 8.45
CA ARG A 73 1.22 10.23 9.71
C ARG A 73 2.67 9.81 9.53
N HIS A 74 2.97 8.91 8.64
CA HIS A 74 4.33 8.38 8.51
C HIS A 74 4.50 7.59 7.21
N ALA A 75 5.70 7.63 6.64
CA ALA A 75 6.09 6.76 5.54
C ALA A 75 7.41 6.09 5.88
N GLN A 76 7.49 4.80 5.65
CA GLN A 76 8.68 4.01 5.99
C GLN A 76 8.86 2.84 5.03
N ILE A 77 10.06 2.26 5.07
CA ILE A 77 10.38 1.04 4.35
C ILE A 77 10.40 -0.11 5.35
N LEU A 78 9.66 -1.16 5.04
CA LEU A 78 9.72 -2.45 5.72
C LEU A 78 10.38 -3.44 4.78
N ALA A 79 10.73 -4.61 5.30
CA ALA A 79 11.24 -5.70 4.48
C ALA A 79 10.22 -6.83 4.44
N TYR A 80 9.86 -7.26 3.25
CA TYR A 80 9.10 -8.47 3.05
C TYR A 80 9.91 -9.40 2.15
N ASP A 81 10.27 -10.58 2.64
CA ASP A 81 11.07 -11.55 1.90
C ASP A 81 12.36 -10.92 1.35
N ASP A 82 13.05 -10.14 2.21
CA ASP A 82 14.27 -9.39 1.91
C ASP A 82 14.14 -8.33 0.81
N ARG A 83 12.90 -7.95 0.46
CA ARG A 83 12.65 -6.90 -0.53
C ARG A 83 11.96 -5.71 0.13
N PRO A 84 12.21 -4.49 -0.37
CA PRO A 84 11.61 -3.29 0.22
C PRO A 84 10.11 -3.23 -0.04
N LEU A 85 9.38 -2.91 1.03
CA LEU A 85 7.95 -2.68 1.01
C LEU A 85 7.70 -1.31 1.61
N ALA A 86 7.14 -0.41 0.83
CA ALA A 86 6.77 0.91 1.33
C ALA A 86 5.47 0.83 2.10
N GLN A 87 5.43 1.44 3.28
CA GLN A 87 4.22 1.56 4.06
C GLN A 87 3.96 3.03 4.36
N ILE A 88 2.89 3.57 3.79
CA ILE A 88 2.48 4.95 4.01
C ILE A 88 1.25 4.91 4.90
N LEU A 89 1.38 5.48 6.09
CA LEU A 89 0.37 5.38 7.14
C LEU A 89 -0.42 6.68 7.30
N TYR A 90 -1.72 6.52 7.49
CA TYR A 90 -2.67 7.60 7.69
C TYR A 90 -3.58 7.28 8.86
N LEU A 91 -4.21 8.32 9.42
CA LEU A 91 -5.44 8.16 10.19
C LEU A 91 -6.61 8.51 9.29
N ASP A 92 -7.61 7.63 9.25
CA ASP A 92 -8.83 7.87 8.49
C ASP A 92 -9.72 8.93 9.19
N PRO A 93 -10.84 9.36 8.58
CA PRO A 93 -11.69 10.37 9.19
C PRO A 93 -12.21 10.03 10.59
N GLU A 94 -12.22 8.76 10.94
CA GLU A 94 -12.64 8.30 12.28
C GLU A 94 -11.47 8.02 13.21
N GLY A 95 -10.26 8.40 12.82
CA GLY A 95 -9.06 8.24 13.62
C GLY A 95 -8.51 6.84 13.69
N ARG A 96 -8.79 5.99 12.69
CA ARG A 96 -8.30 4.61 12.63
C ARG A 96 -7.19 4.48 11.61
N PRO A 97 -6.26 3.53 11.80
CA PRO A 97 -5.16 3.32 10.85
C PRO A 97 -5.64 2.95 9.44
N LEU A 98 -5.00 3.57 8.47
CA LEU A 98 -5.19 3.33 7.04
C LEU A 98 -3.81 3.33 6.41
N ALA A 99 -3.52 2.41 5.51
CA ALA A 99 -2.19 2.33 4.88
C ALA A 99 -2.28 2.15 3.39
N LEU A 100 -1.35 2.83 2.70
CA LEU A 100 -1.03 2.59 1.30
C LEU A 100 0.31 1.87 1.30
N CYS A 101 0.34 0.65 0.78
CA CYS A 101 1.55 -0.16 0.71
C CYS A 101 1.92 -0.41 -0.74
N ILE A 102 3.20 -0.31 -1.06
CA ILE A 102 3.72 -0.49 -2.42
C ILE A 102 4.91 -1.44 -2.35
N PHE A 103 4.92 -2.40 -3.24
CA PHE A 103 5.90 -3.48 -3.25
C PHE A 103 6.39 -3.70 -4.66
N ALA A 104 7.72 -3.81 -4.84
CA ALA A 104 8.28 -4.15 -6.14
C ALA A 104 7.90 -5.58 -6.50
N SER A 105 7.21 -5.76 -7.62
CA SER A 105 6.66 -7.06 -7.99
C SER A 105 6.72 -7.24 -9.51
N GLY A 106 7.01 -8.47 -9.93
CA GLY A 106 6.92 -8.87 -11.34
C GLY A 106 5.53 -9.32 -11.76
N ALA A 107 4.53 -9.16 -10.89
CA ALA A 107 3.15 -9.51 -11.24
C ALA A 107 2.65 -8.69 -12.43
N ALA A 108 1.86 -9.31 -13.29
CA ALA A 108 1.30 -8.64 -14.46
C ALA A 108 0.38 -7.49 -14.03
N GLN A 109 0.22 -6.53 -14.92
CA GLN A 109 -0.72 -5.44 -14.71
C GLN A 109 -2.10 -6.00 -14.41
N ALA A 110 -2.75 -5.46 -13.39
CA ALA A 110 -4.09 -5.85 -12.98
C ALA A 110 -4.83 -4.62 -12.44
N SER A 111 -6.08 -4.48 -12.84
CA SER A 111 -6.95 -3.42 -12.34
C SER A 111 -7.32 -3.65 -10.88
N ILE A 112 -7.90 -2.62 -10.25
CA ILE A 112 -8.22 -2.66 -8.83
C ILE A 112 -9.21 -3.77 -8.53
N ALA A 113 -8.86 -4.60 -7.55
CA ALA A 113 -9.70 -5.64 -6.99
C ALA A 113 -9.86 -5.40 -5.50
N SER A 114 -10.89 -6.00 -4.91
CA SER A 114 -11.20 -5.84 -3.49
C SER A 114 -11.18 -7.19 -2.80
N GLU A 115 -10.75 -7.18 -1.53
CA GLU A 115 -10.81 -8.35 -0.66
C GLU A 115 -10.92 -7.90 0.80
N ARG A 116 -11.16 -8.85 1.69
CA ARG A 116 -11.22 -8.59 3.12
C ARG A 116 -10.37 -9.62 3.84
N ARG A 117 -9.51 -9.14 4.74
CA ARG A 117 -8.63 -10.01 5.55
C ARG A 117 -8.55 -9.45 6.96
N TYR A 118 -8.71 -10.31 7.96
CA TYR A 118 -8.60 -9.92 9.37
C TYR A 118 -9.48 -8.72 9.73
N ALA A 119 -10.72 -8.72 9.19
CA ALA A 119 -11.71 -7.65 9.38
C ALA A 119 -11.29 -6.29 8.80
N LEU A 120 -10.29 -6.27 7.92
CA LEU A 120 -9.87 -5.06 7.20
C LEU A 120 -10.28 -5.17 5.74
N ASP A 121 -10.72 -4.06 5.17
CA ASP A 121 -11.04 -3.98 3.76
C ASP A 121 -9.80 -3.55 2.96
N ILE A 122 -9.61 -4.18 1.82
CA ILE A 122 -8.41 -4.01 0.99
C ILE A 122 -8.84 -3.75 -0.44
N ALA A 123 -8.21 -2.77 -1.09
CA ALA A 123 -8.21 -2.62 -2.54
C ALA A 123 -6.77 -2.78 -3.02
N PHE A 124 -6.55 -3.58 -4.05
CA PHE A 124 -5.20 -3.87 -4.53
C PHE A 124 -5.13 -3.90 -6.05
N TRP A 125 -3.97 -3.59 -6.59
CA TRP A 125 -3.74 -3.49 -8.03
C TRP A 125 -2.25 -3.66 -8.34
N SER A 126 -1.94 -3.73 -9.64
CA SER A 126 -0.56 -3.82 -10.10
C SER A 126 -0.42 -3.08 -11.44
N ASN A 127 0.72 -2.43 -11.65
CA ASN A 127 1.03 -1.79 -12.92
C ASN A 127 2.07 -2.55 -13.76
N GLY A 128 2.43 -3.77 -13.34
CA GLY A 128 3.45 -4.58 -13.99
C GLY A 128 4.86 -4.42 -13.41
N ARG A 129 5.10 -3.38 -12.62
CA ARG A 129 6.38 -3.14 -11.95
C ARG A 129 6.24 -3.06 -10.44
N HIS A 130 5.12 -2.56 -9.98
CA HIS A 130 4.79 -2.46 -8.57
C HIS A 130 3.41 -3.03 -8.33
N ALA A 131 3.27 -3.73 -7.22
CA ALA A 131 1.96 -4.08 -6.67
C ALA A 131 1.66 -3.10 -5.54
N ALA A 132 0.41 -2.71 -5.42
CA ALA A 132 -0.02 -1.75 -4.41
C ALA A 132 -1.29 -2.21 -3.73
N MET A 133 -1.49 -1.78 -2.51
CA MET A 133 -2.72 -2.03 -1.78
C MET A 133 -3.05 -0.87 -0.86
N LEU A 134 -4.34 -0.62 -0.70
CA LEU A 134 -4.87 0.29 0.29
C LEU A 134 -5.68 -0.56 1.28
N ILE A 135 -5.40 -0.43 2.57
CA ILE A 135 -5.96 -1.29 3.60
C ILE A 135 -6.37 -0.48 4.83
N GLY A 136 -7.57 -0.73 5.34
CA GLY A 136 -8.05 -0.04 6.52
C GLY A 136 -9.42 -0.50 6.97
N HIS A 137 -10.01 0.28 7.87
CA HIS A 137 -11.30 0.00 8.50
C HIS A 137 -12.49 0.65 7.78
N LEU A 138 -12.23 1.49 6.76
CA LEU A 138 -13.30 2.12 5.99
C LEU A 138 -14.09 1.07 5.22
N PRO A 139 -15.38 1.34 4.91
CA PRO A 139 -16.15 0.42 4.07
C PRO A 139 -15.47 0.14 2.73
N ALA A 140 -15.68 -1.05 2.20
CA ALA A 140 -15.03 -1.52 0.97
C ALA A 140 -15.20 -0.54 -0.20
N GLY A 141 -16.37 0.05 -0.37
CA GLY A 141 -16.62 1.02 -1.44
C GLY A 141 -15.79 2.29 -1.29
N ASP A 142 -15.58 2.75 -0.05
CA ASP A 142 -14.76 3.93 0.23
C ASP A 142 -13.28 3.63 -0.03
N ILE A 143 -12.79 2.48 0.42
CA ILE A 143 -11.42 2.03 0.16
C ILE A 143 -11.16 1.95 -1.35
N ARG A 144 -12.10 1.36 -2.09
CA ARG A 144 -11.98 1.26 -3.55
C ARG A 144 -11.95 2.63 -4.22
N GLY A 145 -12.80 3.56 -3.80
CA GLY A 145 -12.82 4.92 -4.33
C GLY A 145 -11.52 5.66 -4.10
N LEU A 146 -10.95 5.52 -2.90
CA LEU A 146 -9.64 6.10 -2.59
C LEU A 146 -8.53 5.46 -3.45
N ALA A 147 -8.58 4.15 -3.64
CA ALA A 147 -7.63 3.44 -4.47
C ALA A 147 -7.68 3.89 -5.93
N GLU A 148 -8.88 4.03 -6.48
CA GLU A 148 -9.07 4.53 -7.85
C GLU A 148 -8.46 5.93 -8.02
N ASN A 149 -8.60 6.77 -7.02
CA ASN A 149 -8.08 8.13 -7.04
C ASN A 149 -6.55 8.16 -6.91
N VAL A 150 -6.00 7.50 -5.87
CA VAL A 150 -4.57 7.55 -5.60
C VAL A 150 -3.75 6.82 -6.66
N SER A 151 -4.26 5.71 -7.20
CA SER A 151 -3.53 4.93 -8.20
C SER A 151 -3.18 5.76 -9.45
N ARG A 152 -4.05 6.69 -9.82
CA ARG A 152 -3.80 7.57 -10.96
C ARG A 152 -2.68 8.58 -10.69
N ARG A 153 -2.51 9.00 -9.43
CA ARG A 153 -1.51 10.00 -9.07
C ARG A 153 -0.13 9.43 -8.80
N ILE A 154 -0.06 8.21 -8.28
CA ILE A 154 1.22 7.63 -7.89
C ILE A 154 1.90 6.80 -8.99
N ALA A 155 1.22 6.53 -10.06
CA ALA A 155 1.73 5.71 -11.18
C ALA A 155 2.27 4.35 -10.72
N ALA A 156 1.62 3.77 -9.72
CA ALA A 156 1.98 2.46 -9.19
C ALA A 156 0.81 1.49 -9.31
#